data_b49f4f8aa78f0006a5a32d3c63bea44c
#
_entry.id   b49f4f8aa78f0006a5a32d3c63bea44c
#
_cell.length_a   1.000
_cell.length_b   1.000
_cell.length_c   1.000
_cell.angle_alpha   90.00
_cell.angle_beta   90.00
_cell.angle_gamma   90.00
#
_symmetry.space_group_name_H-M   'P 1'
#
loop_
_entity.id
_entity.type
_entity.pdbx_description
1 polymer ?
#
loop_
_entity_poly.entity_id
_entity_poly.type
_entity_poly.pdbx_seq_one_letter_code
_entity_poly.pdbx_strand_id
1 'polypeptide(L)'
;MTARRLRASLKGWGGVGAMALALAVTAVFALLLPLSSARGEGAAGIGGQGVARGTQAKADSCTDGTAQDKSPAPSGDESGDTIAAIKERGYLSVGVDQNSYRWGYRDPNSTKKSSDLEGFDIDLAHEIAKEILGSPTAVRFHAIPTNQRVPAIQNGQVDMVVRTMTITCDRLKDVAFSDPYFVTGQQVLAPKASDIKGYDKSLAKHRICTASGSTAHDKLAADQKAGKLASSADISTTVPNQLDCLVRLQLGQVDAVVTDGALAASQAAQDPTVELKGSTFTTEYYGVAMKRGPEDLVRRVNQVLVDYVKSGGWQASYDKWLSPTLGADSPSSKPPTT
;
A
#
# COMPACT_ATOMS: atom_id res chain seq x y z
N MET A 1 -47.22 -19.46 -51.99
CA MET A 1 -45.72 -19.34 -51.87
C MET A 1 -45.34 -17.87 -51.92
N THR A 2 -45.40 -17.07 -50.85
CA THR A 2 -44.84 -15.69 -50.92
C THR A 2 -44.99 -14.87 -49.63
N ALA A 3 -45.03 -15.47 -48.47
CA ALA A 3 -45.07 -14.68 -47.22
C ALA A 3 -43.98 -15.04 -46.18
N ARG A 4 -43.08 -15.96 -46.50
CA ARG A 4 -42.06 -16.46 -45.53
C ARG A 4 -40.62 -16.01 -45.81
N ARG A 5 -40.35 -15.29 -46.90
CA ARG A 5 -39.00 -14.81 -47.24
C ARG A 5 -38.67 -13.34 -46.91
N LEU A 6 -39.62 -12.56 -46.40
CA LEU A 6 -39.40 -11.15 -46.07
C LEU A 6 -39.10 -10.86 -44.60
N ARG A 7 -39.08 -11.89 -43.71
CA ARG A 7 -38.78 -11.70 -42.27
C ARG A 7 -37.31 -11.95 -41.90
N ALA A 8 -36.45 -12.38 -42.83
CA ALA A 8 -35.07 -12.71 -42.55
C ALA A 8 -34.06 -11.56 -42.80
N SER A 9 -34.47 -10.44 -43.43
CA SER A 9 -33.54 -9.37 -43.80
C SER A 9 -33.54 -8.15 -42.88
N LEU A 10 -34.37 -8.12 -41.83
CA LEU A 10 -34.47 -6.99 -40.90
C LEU A 10 -33.85 -7.22 -39.51
N LYS A 11 -33.17 -8.34 -39.30
CA LYS A 11 -32.56 -8.68 -37.99
C LYS A 11 -31.18 -8.09 -37.76
N GLY A 12 -30.62 -7.34 -38.72
CA GLY A 12 -29.27 -6.76 -38.65
C GLY A 12 -29.19 -5.24 -38.46
N TRP A 13 -30.32 -4.52 -38.48
CA TRP A 13 -30.27 -3.05 -38.53
C TRP A 13 -30.71 -2.35 -37.23
N GLY A 14 -31.03 -3.07 -36.18
CA GLY A 14 -31.42 -2.49 -34.89
C GLY A 14 -30.30 -1.68 -34.20
N GLY A 15 -29.02 -2.01 -34.46
CA GLY A 15 -27.89 -1.33 -33.84
C GLY A 15 -27.56 0.03 -34.47
N VAL A 16 -27.75 0.16 -35.78
CA VAL A 16 -27.40 1.40 -36.52
C VAL A 16 -28.43 2.51 -36.26
N GLY A 17 -29.71 2.13 -36.14
CA GLY A 17 -30.79 3.08 -35.79
C GLY A 17 -30.65 3.66 -34.37
N ALA A 18 -30.22 2.87 -33.43
CA ALA A 18 -29.99 3.31 -32.04
C ALA A 18 -28.77 4.25 -31.91
N MET A 19 -27.73 4.04 -32.67
CA MET A 19 -26.55 4.96 -32.70
C MET A 19 -26.88 6.30 -33.36
N ALA A 20 -27.69 6.31 -34.40
CA ALA A 20 -28.10 7.56 -35.06
C ALA A 20 -28.98 8.43 -34.15
N LEU A 21 -29.87 7.83 -33.36
CA LEU A 21 -30.71 8.53 -32.38
C LEU A 21 -29.87 9.08 -31.20
N ALA A 22 -28.88 8.36 -30.70
CA ALA A 22 -28.01 8.81 -29.63
C ALA A 22 -27.17 10.03 -30.06
N LEU A 23 -26.64 10.03 -31.29
CA LEU A 23 -25.88 11.16 -31.84
C LEU A 23 -26.74 12.38 -32.10
N ALA A 24 -28.00 12.22 -32.50
CA ALA A 24 -28.91 13.34 -32.71
C ALA A 24 -29.33 14.01 -31.38
N VAL A 25 -29.53 13.24 -30.30
CA VAL A 25 -29.87 13.77 -28.98
C VAL A 25 -28.68 14.51 -28.35
N THR A 26 -27.45 14.05 -28.54
CA THR A 26 -26.27 14.77 -28.05
C THR A 26 -26.00 16.08 -28.82
N ALA A 27 -26.27 16.13 -30.12
CA ALA A 27 -26.15 17.35 -30.90
C ALA A 27 -27.18 18.43 -30.52
N VAL A 28 -28.42 18.05 -30.18
CA VAL A 28 -29.46 18.98 -29.73
C VAL A 28 -29.16 19.54 -28.34
N PHE A 29 -28.56 18.74 -27.43
CA PHE A 29 -28.15 19.22 -26.09
C PHE A 29 -26.95 20.20 -26.16
N ALA A 30 -26.05 20.05 -27.11
CA ALA A 30 -24.93 20.97 -27.30
C ALA A 30 -25.34 22.35 -27.86
N LEU A 31 -26.48 22.43 -28.54
CA LEU A 31 -27.01 23.67 -29.11
C LEU A 31 -27.90 24.48 -28.14
N LEU A 32 -28.22 23.91 -26.97
CA LEU A 32 -29.10 24.56 -25.98
C LEU A 32 -28.35 25.11 -24.75
N LEU A 33 -27.02 25.07 -24.73
CA LEU A 33 -26.24 25.72 -23.66
C LEU A 33 -26.08 27.21 -24.00
N PRO A 34 -26.57 28.14 -23.16
CA PRO A 34 -26.34 29.57 -23.39
C PRO A 34 -24.88 29.94 -23.18
N LEU A 35 -24.26 30.47 -24.21
CA LEU A 35 -22.99 31.17 -24.15
C LEU A 35 -23.16 32.49 -23.39
N SER A 36 -22.99 32.49 -22.09
CA SER A 36 -22.89 33.73 -21.32
C SER A 36 -21.44 34.20 -21.26
N SER A 37 -21.03 34.88 -22.30
CA SER A 37 -19.86 35.77 -22.27
C SER A 37 -20.31 37.13 -21.70
N ALA A 38 -20.11 37.35 -20.42
CA ALA A 38 -20.31 38.66 -19.82
C ALA A 38 -19.00 39.43 -19.86
N ARG A 39 -18.98 40.39 -20.81
CA ARG A 39 -18.09 41.56 -20.81
C ARG A 39 -18.83 42.65 -20.02
N GLY A 40 -18.28 43.15 -18.96
CA GLY A 40 -18.88 44.19 -18.16
C GLY A 40 -17.85 45.12 -17.58
N GLU A 41 -17.76 46.31 -18.23
CA GLU A 41 -17.12 47.50 -17.67
C GLU A 41 -18.06 48.18 -16.65
N GLY A 42 -17.49 48.60 -15.57
CA GLY A 42 -17.68 49.74 -14.71
C GLY A 42 -19.09 50.26 -14.37
N ALA A 43 -19.42 50.25 -13.07
CA ALA A 43 -20.06 51.35 -12.38
C ALA A 43 -19.91 51.23 -10.86
N ALA A 44 -19.53 52.30 -10.21
CA ALA A 44 -19.40 52.46 -8.76
C ALA A 44 -20.78 52.56 -8.09
N GLY A 45 -20.87 52.07 -6.83
CA GLY A 45 -21.95 52.53 -5.91
C GLY A 45 -22.41 51.54 -4.85
N ILE A 46 -21.99 51.75 -3.62
CA ILE A 46 -22.70 51.66 -2.33
C ILE A 46 -23.09 50.27 -1.78
N GLY A 47 -22.39 49.92 -0.70
CA GLY A 47 -22.96 49.36 0.54
C GLY A 47 -23.46 47.91 0.55
N GLY A 48 -22.77 47.04 1.24
CA GLY A 48 -23.29 45.73 1.63
C GLY A 48 -22.22 44.85 2.30
N GLN A 49 -22.31 44.73 3.60
CA GLN A 49 -21.43 43.99 4.48
C GLN A 49 -21.27 42.51 4.11
N GLY A 50 -20.03 42.03 4.22
CA GLY A 50 -19.77 40.71 4.75
C GLY A 50 -19.96 39.54 3.79
N VAL A 51 -19.18 39.45 2.69
CA VAL A 51 -18.84 38.14 2.14
C VAL A 51 -17.56 37.69 2.87
N ALA A 52 -17.71 36.77 3.83
CA ALA A 52 -16.59 36.08 4.41
C ALA A 52 -15.77 35.51 3.23
N ARG A 53 -14.55 36.02 3.02
CA ARG A 53 -13.56 35.37 2.19
C ARG A 53 -13.32 34.01 2.85
N GLY A 54 -13.93 32.96 2.29
CA GLY A 54 -13.53 31.61 2.60
C GLY A 54 -12.04 31.53 2.35
N THR A 55 -11.27 31.40 3.41
CA THR A 55 -9.90 30.95 3.33
C THR A 55 -9.96 29.65 2.56
N GLN A 56 -9.50 29.64 1.32
CA GLN A 56 -9.21 28.39 0.65
C GLN A 56 -8.26 27.66 1.57
N ALA A 57 -8.73 26.55 2.15
CA ALA A 57 -7.88 25.65 2.86
C ALA A 57 -6.76 25.31 1.88
N LYS A 58 -5.54 25.75 2.21
CA LYS A 58 -4.34 25.40 1.47
C LYS A 58 -4.32 23.88 1.51
N ALA A 59 -4.49 23.24 0.36
CA ALA A 59 -4.32 21.80 0.27
C ALA A 59 -2.92 21.51 0.83
N ASP A 60 -2.86 20.82 1.96
CA ASP A 60 -1.60 20.46 2.60
C ASP A 60 -0.78 19.69 1.59
N SER A 61 0.30 20.32 1.09
CA SER A 61 1.18 19.68 0.13
C SER A 61 1.90 18.54 0.83
N CYS A 62 1.47 17.31 0.56
CA CYS A 62 2.15 16.13 1.02
C CYS A 62 3.41 15.92 0.18
N THR A 63 4.55 15.69 0.83
CA THR A 63 5.77 15.18 0.21
C THR A 63 6.08 13.82 0.84
N ASP A 64 6.62 12.87 0.08
CA ASP A 64 6.89 11.52 0.61
C ASP A 64 7.81 11.52 1.83
N GLY A 65 8.68 12.54 1.97
CA GLY A 65 9.53 12.70 3.16
C GLY A 65 8.78 13.10 4.45
N THR A 66 7.49 13.49 4.36
CA THR A 66 6.63 13.87 5.50
C THR A 66 5.27 13.17 5.47
N ALA A 67 5.11 12.16 4.61
CA ALA A 67 3.85 11.43 4.50
C ALA A 67 3.48 10.72 5.80
N GLN A 68 4.47 10.23 6.55
CA GLN A 68 4.30 9.55 7.83
C GLN A 68 3.74 10.48 8.93
N ASP A 69 3.88 11.80 8.81
CA ASP A 69 3.41 12.78 9.80
C ASP A 69 1.93 13.17 9.61
N LYS A 70 1.21 12.50 8.71
CA LYS A 70 -0.18 12.82 8.34
C LYS A 70 -1.22 12.01 9.10
N SER A 71 -0.81 11.16 10.03
CA SER A 71 -1.73 10.40 10.86
C SER A 71 -2.43 11.30 11.89
N PRO A 72 -3.71 11.05 12.24
CA PRO A 72 -4.38 11.78 13.30
C PRO A 72 -3.82 11.41 14.68
N ALA A 73 -3.91 12.34 15.65
CA ALA A 73 -3.43 12.11 17.00
C ALA A 73 -4.05 10.85 17.66
N PRO A 74 -3.28 10.11 18.48
CA PRO A 74 -3.76 8.92 19.19
C PRO A 74 -4.98 9.23 20.08
N SER A 75 -5.90 8.28 20.21
CA SER A 75 -7.05 8.38 21.11
C SER A 75 -7.48 7.00 21.60
N GLY A 76 -7.79 6.90 22.89
CA GLY A 76 -8.42 5.72 23.49
C GLY A 76 -9.95 5.69 23.33
N ASP A 77 -10.55 6.68 22.66
CA ASP A 77 -11.99 6.72 22.41
C ASP A 77 -12.40 5.60 21.45
N GLU A 78 -13.39 4.81 21.84
CA GLU A 78 -13.91 3.68 21.09
C GLU A 78 -15.39 3.86 20.71
N SER A 79 -15.93 5.08 20.81
CA SER A 79 -17.34 5.39 20.53
C SER A 79 -17.66 5.52 19.02
N GLY A 80 -16.65 5.47 18.15
CA GLY A 80 -16.84 5.63 16.70
C GLY A 80 -17.51 4.44 16.02
N ASP A 81 -18.20 4.72 14.91
CA ASP A 81 -19.02 3.75 14.19
C ASP A 81 -18.21 2.58 13.64
N THR A 82 -16.96 2.82 13.20
CA THR A 82 -16.08 1.76 12.67
C THR A 82 -15.72 0.77 13.75
N ILE A 83 -15.34 1.26 14.94
CA ILE A 83 -15.00 0.42 16.08
C ILE A 83 -16.24 -0.31 16.59
N ALA A 84 -17.40 0.37 16.67
CA ALA A 84 -18.67 -0.24 17.06
C ALA A 84 -19.03 -1.42 16.16
N ALA A 85 -18.91 -1.27 14.84
CA ALA A 85 -19.18 -2.35 13.89
C ALA A 85 -18.21 -3.54 14.04
N ILE A 86 -16.92 -3.27 14.31
CA ILE A 86 -15.91 -4.31 14.58
C ILE A 86 -16.27 -5.08 15.86
N LYS A 87 -16.67 -4.38 16.93
CA LYS A 87 -17.07 -4.97 18.21
C LYS A 87 -18.34 -5.80 18.08
N GLU A 88 -19.36 -5.31 17.36
CA GLU A 88 -20.60 -6.05 17.09
C GLU A 88 -20.31 -7.34 16.31
N ARG A 89 -19.43 -7.29 15.34
CA ARG A 89 -19.01 -8.47 14.57
C ARG A 89 -18.16 -9.45 15.37
N GLY A 90 -17.47 -8.99 16.42
CA GLY A 90 -16.68 -9.81 17.34
C GLY A 90 -15.32 -10.26 16.82
N TYR A 91 -14.83 -9.74 15.72
CA TYR A 91 -13.49 -10.00 15.20
C TYR A 91 -12.97 -8.85 14.33
N LEU A 92 -11.65 -8.70 14.28
CA LEU A 92 -10.93 -7.79 13.40
C LEU A 92 -10.54 -8.52 12.10
N SER A 93 -10.83 -7.93 10.94
CA SER A 93 -10.47 -8.47 9.63
C SER A 93 -9.20 -7.78 9.13
N VAL A 94 -8.09 -8.54 8.99
CA VAL A 94 -6.76 -7.97 8.71
C VAL A 94 -6.15 -8.57 7.47
N GLY A 95 -5.78 -7.70 6.52
CA GLY A 95 -4.97 -8.06 5.37
C GLY A 95 -3.50 -8.17 5.73
N VAL A 96 -2.87 -9.33 5.44
CA VAL A 96 -1.50 -9.65 5.82
C VAL A 96 -0.75 -10.34 4.68
N ASP A 97 0.57 -10.49 4.83
CA ASP A 97 1.33 -11.47 4.05
C ASP A 97 1.24 -12.85 4.72
N GLN A 98 1.49 -13.90 3.96
CA GLN A 98 1.67 -15.26 4.47
C GLN A 98 2.99 -15.89 4.01
N ASN A 99 3.79 -15.16 3.25
CA ASN A 99 5.00 -15.64 2.58
C ASN A 99 6.26 -14.90 3.03
N SER A 100 6.13 -13.72 3.67
CA SER A 100 7.28 -12.92 4.11
C SER A 100 7.82 -13.45 5.44
N TYR A 101 8.90 -14.21 5.37
CA TYR A 101 9.55 -14.84 6.52
C TYR A 101 9.81 -13.82 7.64
N ARG A 102 9.38 -14.16 8.86
CA ARG A 102 9.46 -13.35 10.10
C ARG A 102 8.57 -12.08 10.13
N TRP A 103 7.91 -11.71 9.04
CA TRP A 103 6.99 -10.57 8.97
C TRP A 103 5.54 -11.01 9.07
N GLY A 104 5.10 -11.81 8.12
CA GLY A 104 3.82 -12.47 8.06
C GLY A 104 4.02 -13.72 7.23
N TYR A 105 4.15 -14.85 7.87
CA TYR A 105 4.45 -16.09 7.18
C TYR A 105 3.80 -17.30 7.86
N ARG A 106 3.66 -18.33 7.09
CA ARG A 106 3.24 -19.63 7.55
C ARG A 106 4.47 -20.53 7.58
N ASP A 107 4.84 -21.00 8.75
CA ASP A 107 5.96 -21.93 8.86
C ASP A 107 5.59 -23.29 8.23
N PRO A 108 6.25 -23.68 7.11
CA PRO A 108 5.95 -24.95 6.44
C PRO A 108 6.33 -26.18 7.27
N ASN A 109 7.17 -26.02 8.29
CA ASN A 109 7.61 -27.09 9.19
C ASN A 109 6.80 -27.14 10.49
N SER A 110 5.85 -26.20 10.67
CA SER A 110 5.02 -26.17 11.88
C SER A 110 4.14 -27.39 11.97
N THR A 111 4.18 -28.06 13.12
CA THR A 111 3.24 -29.13 13.48
C THR A 111 1.90 -28.62 14.01
N LYS A 112 1.78 -27.31 14.18
CA LYS A 112 0.52 -26.66 14.53
C LYS A 112 -0.46 -26.76 13.37
N LYS A 113 -1.75 -26.87 13.68
CA LYS A 113 -2.80 -26.89 12.63
C LYS A 113 -2.63 -25.67 11.74
N SER A 114 -2.71 -25.87 10.45
CA SER A 114 -2.30 -25.05 9.31
C SER A 114 -2.80 -23.61 9.21
N SER A 115 -3.35 -23.02 10.26
CA SER A 115 -3.96 -21.69 10.24
C SER A 115 -3.11 -20.59 10.85
N ASP A 116 -2.07 -20.95 11.60
CA ASP A 116 -1.35 -19.96 12.40
C ASP A 116 -0.30 -19.24 11.54
N LEU A 117 -0.60 -18.00 11.20
CA LEU A 117 0.41 -17.07 10.71
C LEU A 117 1.22 -16.55 11.89
N GLU A 118 2.48 -16.26 11.64
CA GLU A 118 3.37 -15.69 12.66
C GLU A 118 4.31 -14.66 12.03
N GLY A 119 4.89 -13.81 12.87
CA GLY A 119 5.80 -12.75 12.46
C GLY A 119 5.47 -11.40 13.10
N PHE A 120 6.30 -10.41 12.80
CA PHE A 120 6.24 -9.08 13.40
C PHE A 120 4.90 -8.36 13.12
N ASP A 121 4.43 -8.38 11.87
CA ASP A 121 3.14 -7.82 11.47
C ASP A 121 1.97 -8.57 12.10
N ILE A 122 2.11 -9.87 12.31
CA ILE A 122 1.08 -10.71 12.91
C ILE A 122 0.96 -10.45 14.41
N ASP A 123 2.10 -10.30 15.12
CA ASP A 123 2.10 -9.92 16.54
C ASP A 123 1.41 -8.56 16.74
N LEU A 124 1.68 -7.57 15.86
CA LEU A 124 1.01 -6.27 15.90
C LEU A 124 -0.51 -6.40 15.66
N ALA A 125 -0.92 -7.20 14.69
CA ALA A 125 -2.35 -7.43 14.42
C ALA A 125 -3.07 -8.09 15.61
N HIS A 126 -2.41 -9.04 16.28
CA HIS A 126 -2.92 -9.65 17.52
C HIS A 126 -3.04 -8.64 18.66
N GLU A 127 -2.07 -7.76 18.82
CA GLU A 127 -2.13 -6.70 19.85
C GLU A 127 -3.28 -5.72 19.58
N ILE A 128 -3.46 -5.29 18.32
CA ILE A 128 -4.60 -4.43 17.95
C ILE A 128 -5.94 -5.13 18.25
N ALA A 129 -6.07 -6.41 17.92
CA ALA A 129 -7.28 -7.17 18.21
C ALA A 129 -7.53 -7.32 19.73
N LYS A 130 -6.48 -7.57 20.50
CA LYS A 130 -6.54 -7.65 21.97
C LYS A 130 -7.04 -6.33 22.58
N GLU A 131 -6.50 -5.21 22.12
CA GLU A 131 -6.83 -3.90 22.68
C GLU A 131 -8.24 -3.42 22.29
N ILE A 132 -8.76 -3.79 21.11
CA ILE A 132 -10.11 -3.38 20.66
C ILE A 132 -11.18 -4.37 21.11
N LEU A 133 -10.88 -5.67 21.13
CA LEU A 133 -11.84 -6.76 21.32
C LEU A 133 -11.62 -7.59 22.60
N GLY A 134 -10.59 -7.27 23.39
CA GLY A 134 -10.23 -7.99 24.60
C GLY A 134 -9.59 -9.36 24.37
N SER A 135 -9.33 -9.75 23.10
CA SER A 135 -8.74 -11.05 22.78
C SER A 135 -7.80 -10.95 21.59
N PRO A 136 -6.54 -11.39 21.72
CA PRO A 136 -5.59 -11.41 20.61
C PRO A 136 -6.01 -12.39 19.48
N THR A 137 -6.84 -13.35 19.78
CA THR A 137 -7.33 -14.34 18.80
C THR A 137 -8.63 -13.91 18.11
N ALA A 138 -9.22 -12.78 18.48
CA ALA A 138 -10.39 -12.21 17.82
C ALA A 138 -10.01 -11.52 16.50
N VAL A 139 -9.27 -12.21 15.64
CA VAL A 139 -8.76 -11.71 14.35
C VAL A 139 -8.98 -12.75 13.26
N ARG A 140 -9.31 -12.27 12.05
CA ARG A 140 -9.36 -13.07 10.83
C ARG A 140 -8.36 -12.53 9.84
N PHE A 141 -7.38 -13.32 9.47
CA PHE A 141 -6.35 -12.96 8.52
C PHE A 141 -6.77 -13.27 7.08
N HIS A 142 -6.48 -12.34 6.19
CA HIS A 142 -6.65 -12.48 4.75
C HIS A 142 -5.28 -12.28 4.09
N ALA A 143 -4.76 -13.32 3.45
CA ALA A 143 -3.53 -13.22 2.68
C ALA A 143 -3.80 -12.38 1.41
N ILE A 144 -3.12 -11.25 1.29
CA ILE A 144 -3.37 -10.26 0.24
C ILE A 144 -2.08 -10.01 -0.55
N PRO A 145 -2.10 -10.10 -1.90
CA PRO A 145 -0.98 -9.66 -2.74
C PRO A 145 -0.67 -8.17 -2.57
N THR A 146 0.57 -7.78 -2.86
CA THR A 146 1.07 -6.42 -2.65
C THR A 146 0.20 -5.35 -3.33
N ASN A 147 -0.21 -5.57 -4.58
CA ASN A 147 -1.05 -4.64 -5.34
C ASN A 147 -2.54 -4.68 -4.95
N GLN A 148 -2.96 -5.62 -4.12
CA GLN A 148 -4.35 -5.74 -3.67
C GLN A 148 -4.60 -5.08 -2.29
N ARG A 149 -3.57 -4.54 -1.64
CA ARG A 149 -3.69 -3.93 -0.30
C ARG A 149 -4.69 -2.78 -0.26
N VAL A 150 -4.56 -1.81 -1.17
CA VAL A 150 -5.48 -0.67 -1.28
C VAL A 150 -6.89 -1.12 -1.73
N PRO A 151 -7.07 -1.90 -2.83
CA PRO A 151 -8.38 -2.41 -3.21
C PRO A 151 -9.11 -3.17 -2.11
N ALA A 152 -8.41 -4.01 -1.33
CA ALA A 152 -9.03 -4.79 -0.25
C ALA A 152 -9.65 -3.90 0.85
N ILE A 153 -8.99 -2.78 1.19
CA ILE A 153 -9.49 -1.78 2.13
C ILE A 153 -10.69 -1.04 1.53
N GLN A 154 -10.54 -0.53 0.31
CA GLN A 154 -11.57 0.27 -0.35
C GLN A 154 -12.88 -0.51 -0.55
N ASN A 155 -12.77 -1.80 -0.88
CA ASN A 155 -13.91 -2.70 -1.08
C ASN A 155 -14.47 -3.28 0.22
N GLY A 156 -13.91 -2.94 1.40
CA GLY A 156 -14.37 -3.43 2.69
C GLY A 156 -14.13 -4.94 2.90
N GLN A 157 -13.18 -5.54 2.20
CA GLN A 157 -12.80 -6.94 2.40
C GLN A 157 -12.04 -7.11 3.72
N VAL A 158 -11.33 -6.09 4.16
CA VAL A 158 -10.61 -6.03 5.42
C VAL A 158 -10.84 -4.67 6.09
N ASP A 159 -10.74 -4.63 7.42
CA ASP A 159 -10.80 -3.40 8.21
C ASP A 159 -9.48 -2.63 8.09
N MET A 160 -8.38 -3.37 8.04
CA MET A 160 -7.04 -2.82 7.94
C MET A 160 -6.08 -3.77 7.21
N VAL A 161 -4.93 -3.22 6.83
CA VAL A 161 -3.80 -3.97 6.29
C VAL A 161 -2.58 -3.75 7.17
N VAL A 162 -2.02 -4.83 7.71
CA VAL A 162 -0.74 -4.88 8.44
C VAL A 162 0.19 -5.77 7.61
N ARG A 163 0.92 -5.15 6.68
CA ARG A 163 1.68 -5.88 5.66
C ARG A 163 2.78 -5.02 5.06
N THR A 164 3.77 -4.63 5.90
CA THR A 164 4.97 -3.88 5.47
C THR A 164 4.63 -2.79 4.45
N MET A 165 3.60 -1.99 4.76
CA MET A 165 3.05 -1.04 3.80
C MET A 165 3.60 0.36 4.04
N THR A 166 4.49 0.80 3.17
CA THR A 166 5.08 2.14 3.21
C THR A 166 3.99 3.21 3.09
N ILE A 167 4.04 4.19 3.98
CA ILE A 167 3.23 5.40 3.94
C ILE A 167 3.78 6.29 2.82
N THR A 168 2.95 6.60 1.81
CA THR A 168 3.31 7.52 0.72
C THR A 168 2.18 8.51 0.46
N CYS A 169 2.50 9.66 -0.10
CA CYS A 169 1.49 10.65 -0.47
C CYS A 169 0.46 10.13 -1.47
N ASP A 170 0.88 9.26 -2.39
CA ASP A 170 -0.05 8.67 -3.35
C ASP A 170 -1.02 7.72 -2.67
N ARG A 171 -0.56 6.88 -1.75
CA ARG A 171 -1.43 5.97 -0.98
C ARG A 171 -2.37 6.70 -0.04
N LEU A 172 -1.94 7.84 0.52
CA LEU A 172 -2.79 8.70 1.37
C LEU A 172 -3.99 9.32 0.64
N LYS A 173 -3.99 9.33 -0.69
CA LYS A 173 -5.17 9.72 -1.48
C LYS A 173 -6.29 8.68 -1.42
N ASP A 174 -5.95 7.42 -1.22
CA ASP A 174 -6.82 6.26 -1.32
C ASP A 174 -7.17 5.63 0.03
N VAL A 175 -6.23 5.63 0.99
CA VAL A 175 -6.37 5.03 2.31
C VAL A 175 -5.83 5.97 3.40
N ALA A 176 -6.21 5.73 4.64
CA ALA A 176 -5.59 6.35 5.82
C ALA A 176 -4.52 5.42 6.40
N PHE A 177 -3.54 5.99 7.07
CA PHE A 177 -2.50 5.24 7.77
C PHE A 177 -2.44 5.62 9.25
N SER A 178 -2.04 4.65 10.06
CA SER A 178 -1.57 4.91 11.42
C SER A 178 -0.26 5.70 11.43
N ASP A 179 0.16 6.14 12.60
CA ASP A 179 1.56 6.47 12.85
C ASP A 179 2.46 5.30 12.42
N PRO A 180 3.72 5.57 12.04
CA PRO A 180 4.61 4.51 11.60
C PRO A 180 4.94 3.54 12.74
N TYR A 181 4.86 2.23 12.45
CA TYR A 181 5.25 1.19 13.39
C TYR A 181 6.65 0.61 13.12
N PHE A 182 7.22 0.90 11.95
CA PHE A 182 8.55 0.43 11.55
C PHE A 182 9.21 1.38 10.55
N VAL A 183 10.55 1.42 10.53
CA VAL A 183 11.33 2.19 9.56
C VAL A 183 12.40 1.31 8.92
N THR A 184 12.57 1.44 7.62
CA THR A 184 13.58 0.73 6.82
C THR A 184 13.97 1.59 5.61
N GLY A 185 14.62 1.00 4.62
CA GLY A 185 14.88 1.61 3.30
C GLY A 185 15.02 0.52 2.27
N GLN A 186 14.84 0.85 1.01
CA GLN A 186 15.00 -0.11 -0.09
C GLN A 186 16.46 -0.48 -0.27
N GLN A 187 16.71 -1.75 -0.65
CA GLN A 187 18.03 -2.30 -0.85
C GLN A 187 18.01 -3.36 -1.95
N VAL A 188 19.15 -3.63 -2.53
CA VAL A 188 19.33 -4.67 -3.54
C VAL A 188 19.71 -5.99 -2.85
N LEU A 189 19.06 -7.08 -3.26
CA LEU A 189 19.42 -8.45 -2.93
C LEU A 189 19.91 -9.14 -4.22
N ALA A 190 21.09 -9.75 -4.18
CA ALA A 190 21.62 -10.48 -5.33
C ALA A 190 22.51 -11.64 -4.89
N PRO A 191 22.85 -12.59 -5.78
CA PRO A 191 23.79 -13.67 -5.48
C PRO A 191 25.12 -13.12 -4.98
N LYS A 192 25.75 -13.80 -4.01
CA LYS A 192 27.05 -13.41 -3.45
C LYS A 192 28.12 -13.31 -4.54
N ALA A 193 28.09 -14.21 -5.52
CA ALA A 193 29.02 -14.25 -6.64
C ALA A 193 28.71 -13.22 -7.75
N SER A 194 27.63 -12.45 -7.64
CA SER A 194 27.24 -11.43 -8.62
C SER A 194 28.20 -10.24 -8.59
N ASP A 195 28.41 -9.61 -9.75
CA ASP A 195 29.13 -8.34 -9.90
C ASP A 195 28.29 -7.11 -9.48
N ILE A 196 27.00 -7.31 -9.18
CA ILE A 196 26.12 -6.27 -8.61
C ILE A 196 26.63 -5.85 -7.24
N LYS A 197 26.80 -4.53 -7.06
CA LYS A 197 27.36 -3.93 -5.83
C LYS A 197 26.32 -3.19 -5.00
N GLY A 198 25.18 -2.82 -5.58
CA GLY A 198 24.12 -2.06 -4.93
C GLY A 198 23.22 -1.38 -5.93
N TYR A 199 22.52 -0.36 -5.46
CA TYR A 199 21.66 0.47 -6.31
C TYR A 199 22.50 1.52 -7.05
N ASP A 200 23.25 1.09 -8.02
CA ASP A 200 24.19 1.89 -8.79
C ASP A 200 24.35 1.40 -10.24
N LYS A 201 25.41 1.82 -10.92
CA LYS A 201 25.68 1.46 -12.33
C LYS A 201 25.87 -0.04 -12.55
N SER A 202 26.17 -0.82 -11.51
CA SER A 202 26.30 -2.27 -11.60
C SER A 202 24.99 -2.99 -11.92
N LEU A 203 23.85 -2.32 -11.79
CA LEU A 203 22.55 -2.86 -12.21
C LEU A 203 22.33 -2.82 -13.74
N ALA A 204 23.21 -2.19 -14.51
CA ALA A 204 23.09 -2.11 -15.97
C ALA A 204 23.11 -3.52 -16.59
N LYS A 205 22.17 -3.78 -17.52
CA LYS A 205 22.02 -5.08 -18.22
C LYS A 205 21.56 -6.25 -17.34
N HIS A 206 21.26 -6.03 -16.07
CA HIS A 206 20.72 -7.05 -15.18
C HIS A 206 19.19 -7.02 -15.17
N ARG A 207 18.60 -8.18 -14.94
CA ARG A 207 17.15 -8.39 -14.78
C ARG A 207 16.80 -8.22 -13.30
N ILE A 208 15.92 -7.29 -13.02
CA ILE A 208 15.56 -6.90 -11.66
C ILE A 208 14.11 -7.26 -11.40
N CYS A 209 13.84 -7.96 -10.30
CA CYS A 209 12.50 -8.31 -9.87
C CYS A 209 12.03 -7.38 -8.75
N THR A 210 10.76 -6.96 -8.82
CA THR A 210 10.04 -6.23 -7.76
C THR A 210 8.65 -6.78 -7.56
N ALA A 211 8.01 -6.48 -6.42
CA ALA A 211 6.59 -6.79 -6.26
C ALA A 211 5.73 -5.72 -6.95
N SER A 212 4.71 -6.15 -7.69
CA SER A 212 3.74 -5.25 -8.32
C SER A 212 3.02 -4.39 -7.28
N GLY A 213 2.95 -3.07 -7.48
CA GLY A 213 2.37 -2.11 -6.53
C GLY A 213 3.23 -1.83 -5.29
N SER A 214 4.55 -2.16 -5.35
CA SER A 214 5.53 -1.79 -4.34
C SER A 214 6.18 -0.44 -4.66
N THR A 215 6.62 0.28 -3.62
CA THR A 215 7.43 1.50 -3.75
C THR A 215 8.76 1.23 -4.48
N ALA A 216 9.29 0.00 -4.39
CA ALA A 216 10.47 -0.42 -5.12
C ALA A 216 10.25 -0.40 -6.64
N HIS A 217 9.12 -0.93 -7.12
CA HIS A 217 8.77 -0.87 -8.55
C HIS A 217 8.65 0.58 -9.04
N ASP A 218 7.93 1.41 -8.29
CA ASP A 218 7.69 2.81 -8.64
C ASP A 218 8.98 3.60 -8.66
N LYS A 219 9.89 3.36 -7.69
CA LYS A 219 11.21 3.98 -7.61
C LYS A 219 12.09 3.63 -8.79
N LEU A 220 12.18 2.34 -9.14
CA LEU A 220 12.96 1.88 -10.29
C LEU A 220 12.45 2.52 -11.59
N ALA A 221 11.14 2.53 -11.81
CA ALA A 221 10.53 3.13 -12.99
C ALA A 221 10.79 4.64 -13.07
N ALA A 222 10.64 5.35 -11.94
CA ALA A 222 10.91 6.78 -11.86
C ALA A 222 12.39 7.11 -12.13
N ASP A 223 13.31 6.34 -11.53
CA ASP A 223 14.75 6.57 -11.70
C ASP A 223 15.24 6.20 -13.10
N GLN A 224 14.67 5.18 -13.72
CA GLN A 224 14.99 4.85 -15.12
C GLN A 224 14.52 5.96 -16.06
N LYS A 225 13.30 6.48 -15.85
CA LYS A 225 12.77 7.64 -16.59
C LYS A 225 13.62 8.90 -16.39
N ALA A 226 14.16 9.10 -15.18
CA ALA A 226 15.02 10.25 -14.85
C ALA A 226 16.50 10.05 -15.26
N GLY A 227 16.86 8.90 -15.83
CA GLY A 227 18.25 8.58 -16.20
C GLY A 227 19.17 8.28 -15.01
N LYS A 228 18.62 8.09 -13.81
CA LYS A 228 19.38 7.73 -12.61
C LYS A 228 19.69 6.23 -12.57
N LEU A 229 18.77 5.40 -13.04
CA LEU A 229 18.95 3.99 -13.29
C LEU A 229 19.23 3.79 -14.79
N ALA A 230 20.19 2.94 -15.13
CA ALA A 230 20.54 2.65 -16.52
C ALA A 230 19.32 2.12 -17.30
N SER A 231 19.07 2.64 -18.50
CA SER A 231 17.98 2.17 -19.37
C SER A 231 18.14 0.70 -19.81
N SER A 232 19.35 0.16 -19.72
CA SER A 232 19.65 -1.25 -19.98
C SER A 232 19.36 -2.17 -18.79
N ALA A 233 19.03 -1.65 -17.61
CA ALA A 233 18.52 -2.46 -16.51
C ALA A 233 17.09 -2.92 -16.85
N ASP A 234 16.84 -4.22 -16.83
CA ASP A 234 15.51 -4.76 -17.11
C ASP A 234 14.69 -4.83 -15.83
N ILE A 235 13.72 -3.95 -15.72
CA ILE A 235 12.78 -3.84 -14.58
C ILE A 235 11.40 -4.41 -14.89
N SER A 236 11.25 -5.16 -15.97
CA SER A 236 9.96 -5.67 -16.44
C SER A 236 9.39 -6.80 -15.60
N THR A 237 10.23 -7.52 -14.85
CA THR A 237 9.79 -8.64 -14.01
C THR A 237 9.12 -8.16 -12.74
N THR A 238 7.81 -8.34 -12.66
CA THR A 238 7.04 -8.08 -11.43
C THR A 238 6.29 -9.32 -10.97
N VAL A 239 6.10 -9.45 -9.66
CA VAL A 239 5.45 -10.59 -9.00
C VAL A 239 4.41 -10.11 -7.99
N PRO A 240 3.44 -10.97 -7.57
CA PRO A 240 2.43 -10.59 -6.58
C PRO A 240 2.99 -10.30 -5.18
N ASN A 241 4.01 -11.06 -4.75
CA ASN A 241 4.60 -10.95 -3.40
C ASN A 241 6.13 -10.92 -3.49
N GLN A 242 6.77 -10.29 -2.52
CA GLN A 242 8.23 -10.11 -2.52
C GLN A 242 9.01 -11.44 -2.52
N LEU A 243 8.51 -12.48 -1.83
CA LEU A 243 9.16 -13.80 -1.82
C LEU A 243 9.22 -14.43 -3.22
N ASP A 244 8.22 -14.17 -4.06
CA ASP A 244 8.21 -14.72 -5.42
C ASP A 244 9.42 -14.23 -6.25
N CYS A 245 9.97 -13.04 -5.91
CA CYS A 245 11.22 -12.55 -6.51
C CYS A 245 12.43 -13.42 -6.10
N LEU A 246 12.52 -13.85 -4.82
CA LEU A 246 13.58 -14.76 -4.39
C LEU A 246 13.53 -16.09 -5.16
N VAL A 247 12.33 -16.63 -5.37
CA VAL A 247 12.16 -17.85 -6.20
C VAL A 247 12.64 -17.61 -7.63
N ARG A 248 12.31 -16.45 -8.24
CA ARG A 248 12.80 -16.10 -9.58
C ARG A 248 14.32 -16.00 -9.63
N LEU A 249 14.93 -15.44 -8.56
CA LEU A 249 16.38 -15.32 -8.42
C LEU A 249 17.05 -16.70 -8.33
N GLN A 250 16.52 -17.59 -7.49
CA GLN A 250 16.98 -18.97 -7.36
C GLN A 250 16.90 -19.78 -8.66
N LEU A 251 15.87 -19.52 -9.46
CA LEU A 251 15.69 -20.14 -10.79
C LEU A 251 16.55 -19.50 -11.90
N GLY A 252 17.36 -18.48 -11.58
CA GLY A 252 18.16 -17.74 -12.56
C GLY A 252 17.33 -16.95 -13.58
N GLN A 253 16.06 -16.68 -13.28
CA GLN A 253 15.18 -15.92 -14.14
C GLN A 253 15.39 -14.41 -14.01
N VAL A 254 15.94 -13.96 -12.89
CA VAL A 254 16.37 -12.60 -12.61
C VAL A 254 17.74 -12.60 -11.95
N ASP A 255 18.41 -11.45 -11.94
CA ASP A 255 19.78 -11.32 -11.44
C ASP A 255 19.81 -10.57 -10.10
N ALA A 256 18.77 -9.82 -9.79
CA ALA A 256 18.59 -9.09 -8.54
C ALA A 256 17.13 -8.97 -8.14
N VAL A 257 16.91 -8.75 -6.85
CA VAL A 257 15.65 -8.31 -6.27
C VAL A 257 15.85 -6.92 -5.70
N VAL A 258 14.91 -6.02 -5.91
CA VAL A 258 14.84 -4.74 -5.21
C VAL A 258 13.57 -4.73 -4.36
N THR A 259 13.77 -4.58 -3.06
CA THR A 259 12.71 -4.52 -2.05
C THR A 259 13.23 -3.78 -0.82
N ASP A 260 12.41 -3.62 0.20
CA ASP A 260 12.85 -3.03 1.47
C ASP A 260 13.93 -3.90 2.11
N GLY A 261 15.00 -3.27 2.62
CA GLY A 261 16.18 -3.97 3.15
C GLY A 261 15.84 -4.94 4.27
N ALA A 262 14.83 -4.60 5.08
CA ALA A 262 14.34 -5.48 6.14
C ALA A 262 13.68 -6.77 5.59
N LEU A 263 12.96 -6.68 4.47
CA LEU A 263 12.42 -7.84 3.75
C LEU A 263 13.54 -8.61 3.02
N ALA A 264 14.47 -7.89 2.39
CA ALA A 264 15.65 -8.49 1.74
C ALA A 264 16.52 -9.30 2.73
N ALA A 265 16.71 -8.78 3.95
CA ALA A 265 17.43 -9.50 5.02
C ALA A 265 16.71 -10.80 5.42
N SER A 266 15.37 -10.77 5.49
CA SER A 266 14.58 -11.97 5.77
C SER A 266 14.65 -12.99 4.62
N GLN A 267 14.75 -12.54 3.37
CA GLN A 267 14.98 -13.41 2.20
C GLN A 267 16.39 -14.01 2.22
N ALA A 268 17.42 -13.19 2.52
CA ALA A 268 18.79 -13.67 2.64
C ALA A 268 18.97 -14.71 3.78
N ALA A 269 18.16 -14.61 4.83
CA ALA A 269 18.16 -15.62 5.89
C ALA A 269 17.58 -16.98 5.46
N GLN A 270 16.80 -17.01 4.38
CA GLN A 270 16.23 -18.25 3.79
C GLN A 270 17.14 -18.86 2.73
N ASP A 271 18.05 -18.07 2.17
CA ASP A 271 18.95 -18.51 1.09
C ASP A 271 20.39 -18.02 1.34
N PRO A 272 21.29 -18.91 1.76
CA PRO A 272 22.67 -18.53 2.04
C PRO A 272 23.49 -18.16 0.79
N THR A 273 22.98 -18.33 -0.41
CA THR A 273 23.68 -18.00 -1.67
C THR A 273 23.53 -16.54 -2.08
N VAL A 274 22.59 -15.82 -1.48
CA VAL A 274 22.33 -14.40 -1.73
C VAL A 274 22.80 -13.52 -0.57
N GLU A 275 22.95 -12.25 -0.82
CA GLU A 275 23.28 -11.23 0.19
C GLU A 275 22.70 -9.86 -0.21
N LEU A 276 22.58 -8.97 0.78
CA LEU A 276 22.26 -7.58 0.53
C LEU A 276 23.45 -6.87 -0.09
N LYS A 277 23.21 -6.13 -1.16
CA LYS A 277 24.26 -5.41 -1.90
C LYS A 277 24.11 -3.90 -1.68
N GLY A 278 25.20 -3.27 -1.25
CA GLY A 278 25.24 -1.84 -0.95
C GLY A 278 24.40 -1.44 0.27
N SER A 279 24.23 -0.14 0.47
CA SER A 279 23.38 0.42 1.53
C SER A 279 21.96 0.61 1.05
N THR A 280 21.03 0.86 1.98
CA THR A 280 19.69 1.34 1.65
C THR A 280 19.76 2.68 0.92
N PHE A 281 18.86 2.89 -0.05
CA PHE A 281 18.86 4.10 -0.90
C PHE A 281 17.56 4.91 -0.80
N THR A 282 16.63 4.50 0.05
CA THR A 282 15.42 5.25 0.44
C THR A 282 15.22 5.19 1.95
N THR A 283 14.22 5.92 2.45
CA THR A 283 13.66 5.73 3.78
C THR A 283 12.20 5.36 3.62
N GLU A 284 11.79 4.24 4.23
CA GLU A 284 10.45 3.68 4.14
C GLU A 284 9.86 3.55 5.55
N TYR A 285 8.74 4.22 5.80
CA TYR A 285 7.98 4.12 7.04
C TYR A 285 6.77 3.22 6.83
N TYR A 286 6.63 2.14 7.60
CA TYR A 286 5.47 1.26 7.53
C TYR A 286 4.37 1.74 8.47
N GLY A 287 3.16 1.85 7.95
CA GLY A 287 1.95 2.13 8.72
C GLY A 287 0.90 1.05 8.52
N VAL A 288 -0.02 0.96 9.48
CA VAL A 288 -1.25 0.18 9.36
C VAL A 288 -2.19 0.97 8.45
N ALA A 289 -2.57 0.39 7.31
CA ALA A 289 -3.47 1.05 6.37
C ALA A 289 -4.92 0.70 6.66
N MET A 290 -5.80 1.68 6.62
CA MET A 290 -7.23 1.59 6.95
C MET A 290 -8.07 2.38 5.95
N LYS A 291 -9.39 2.25 6.02
CA LYS A 291 -10.31 2.99 5.16
C LYS A 291 -10.18 4.48 5.41
N ARG A 292 -10.09 5.25 4.33
CA ARG A 292 -10.06 6.70 4.39
C ARG A 292 -11.45 7.25 4.74
N GLY A 293 -11.49 8.29 5.57
CA GLY A 293 -12.69 9.03 5.98
C GLY A 293 -12.91 8.94 7.48
N PRO A 294 -13.44 7.85 8.04
CA PRO A 294 -13.55 7.69 9.48
C PRO A 294 -12.16 7.64 10.14
N GLU A 295 -11.94 8.43 11.17
CA GLU A 295 -10.65 8.49 11.88
C GLU A 295 -10.64 7.70 13.21
N ASP A 296 -11.80 7.23 13.67
CA ASP A 296 -11.96 6.53 14.93
C ASP A 296 -11.00 5.33 15.07
N LEU A 297 -11.00 4.45 14.08
CA LEU A 297 -10.12 3.28 14.05
C LEU A 297 -8.64 3.67 13.94
N VAL A 298 -8.30 4.70 13.12
CA VAL A 298 -6.91 5.15 12.96
C VAL A 298 -6.37 5.71 14.28
N ARG A 299 -7.13 6.58 14.97
CA ARG A 299 -6.78 7.15 16.27
C ARG A 299 -6.60 6.07 17.33
N ARG A 300 -7.49 5.06 17.34
CA ARG A 300 -7.40 3.94 18.28
C ARG A 300 -6.17 3.07 17.99
N VAL A 301 -5.86 2.79 16.74
CA VAL A 301 -4.64 2.06 16.35
C VAL A 301 -3.39 2.83 16.76
N ASN A 302 -3.36 4.17 16.59
CA ASN A 302 -2.26 4.99 17.06
C ASN A 302 -2.08 4.88 18.57
N GLN A 303 -3.17 4.89 19.35
CA GLN A 303 -3.08 4.68 20.78
C GLN A 303 -2.53 3.28 21.13
N VAL A 304 -2.96 2.24 20.40
CA VAL A 304 -2.41 0.89 20.57
C VAL A 304 -0.91 0.88 20.30
N LEU A 305 -0.45 1.54 19.24
CA LEU A 305 1.00 1.62 18.93
C LEU A 305 1.78 2.32 20.05
N VAL A 306 1.27 3.43 20.59
CA VAL A 306 1.87 4.13 21.74
C VAL A 306 1.98 3.20 22.95
N ASP A 307 0.92 2.47 23.27
CA ASP A 307 0.89 1.57 24.43
C ASP A 307 1.75 0.32 24.20
N TYR A 308 1.79 -0.21 22.98
CA TYR A 308 2.63 -1.33 22.57
C TYR A 308 4.12 -1.03 22.70
N VAL A 309 4.52 0.20 22.33
CA VAL A 309 5.90 0.67 22.51
C VAL A 309 6.20 0.85 24.01
N LYS A 310 5.33 1.53 24.76
CA LYS A 310 5.53 1.80 26.20
C LYS A 310 5.59 0.52 27.04
N SER A 311 4.79 -0.49 26.71
CA SER A 311 4.81 -1.79 27.39
C SER A 311 6.02 -2.65 27.09
N GLY A 312 6.84 -2.27 26.11
CA GLY A 312 7.95 -3.08 25.58
C GLY A 312 7.53 -4.20 24.64
N GLY A 313 6.24 -4.28 24.28
CA GLY A 313 5.72 -5.29 23.37
C GLY A 313 6.32 -5.20 21.97
N TRP A 314 6.48 -3.98 21.45
CA TRP A 314 7.15 -3.74 20.18
C TRP A 314 8.59 -4.29 20.17
N GLN A 315 9.36 -3.99 21.23
CA GLN A 315 10.75 -4.44 21.33
C GLN A 315 10.83 -5.97 21.46
N ALA A 316 9.96 -6.57 22.26
CA ALA A 316 9.90 -8.02 22.41
C ALA A 316 9.60 -8.72 21.07
N SER A 317 8.68 -8.17 20.27
CA SER A 317 8.37 -8.69 18.93
C SER A 317 9.54 -8.48 17.96
N TYR A 318 10.20 -7.31 17.98
CA TYR A 318 11.41 -7.05 17.19
C TYR A 318 12.52 -8.06 17.52
N ASP A 319 12.82 -8.25 18.81
CA ASP A 319 13.87 -9.15 19.27
C ASP A 319 13.60 -10.60 18.87
N LYS A 320 12.35 -11.01 18.93
CA LYS A 320 11.91 -12.35 18.53
C LYS A 320 12.02 -12.59 17.03
N TRP A 321 11.52 -11.65 16.22
CA TRP A 321 11.35 -11.87 14.80
C TRP A 321 12.43 -11.27 13.94
N LEU A 322 12.83 -10.03 14.19
CA LEU A 322 13.63 -9.24 13.27
C LEU A 322 15.11 -9.13 13.68
N SER A 323 15.40 -9.04 14.96
CA SER A 323 16.79 -8.95 15.46
C SER A 323 17.70 -10.07 14.94
N PRO A 324 17.26 -11.33 14.79
CA PRO A 324 18.11 -12.38 14.23
C PRO A 324 18.54 -12.18 12.77
N THR A 325 17.86 -11.30 12.02
CA THR A 325 18.18 -11.01 10.61
C THR A 325 18.72 -9.60 10.41
N LEU A 326 18.26 -8.64 11.19
CA LEU A 326 18.66 -7.23 11.08
C LEU A 326 19.75 -6.84 12.05
N GLY A 327 19.86 -7.55 13.18
CA GLY A 327 20.76 -7.21 14.29
C GLY A 327 20.09 -6.31 15.34
N ALA A 328 20.59 -6.43 16.58
CA ALA A 328 20.10 -5.62 17.71
C ALA A 328 20.46 -4.13 17.56
N ASP A 329 21.54 -3.81 16.85
CA ASP A 329 22.03 -2.44 16.62
C ASP A 329 21.59 -1.87 15.26
N SER A 330 20.65 -2.51 14.57
CA SER A 330 20.12 -2.02 13.31
C SER A 330 19.49 -0.64 13.49
N PRO A 331 19.57 0.26 12.49
CA PRO A 331 18.78 1.51 12.49
C PRO A 331 17.27 1.28 12.69
N SER A 332 16.79 0.09 12.34
CA SER A 332 15.39 -0.32 12.50
C SER A 332 15.10 -0.99 13.86
N SER A 333 16.07 -1.08 14.78
CA SER A 333 15.93 -1.79 16.08
C SER A 333 15.14 -1.01 17.13
N LYS A 334 14.72 0.19 16.80
CA LYS A 334 13.89 1.05 17.65
C LYS A 334 12.62 1.44 16.91
N PRO A 335 11.49 1.57 17.62
CA PRO A 335 10.28 2.09 17.01
C PRO A 335 10.53 3.49 16.45
N PRO A 336 9.91 3.87 15.31
CA PRO A 336 9.95 5.23 14.82
C PRO A 336 9.44 6.20 15.90
N THR A 337 10.11 7.35 16.04
CA THR A 337 9.61 8.45 16.87
C THR A 337 8.62 9.24 16.04
N THR A 338 7.41 9.37 16.55
CA THR A 338 6.36 10.27 16.05
C THR A 338 6.51 11.64 16.68
#